data_f6a4ff6f2739261f3f01b9f6ae5f3b53
#
_entry.id   f6a4ff6f2739261f3f01b9f6ae5f3b53
#
_cell.length_a   1.000
_cell.length_b   1.000
_cell.length_c   1.000
_cell.angle_alpha   90.00
_cell.angle_beta   90.00
_cell.angle_gamma   90.00
#
_symmetry.space_group_name_H-M   'P 1'
#
loop_
_entity.id
_entity.type
_entity.pdbx_description
1 polymer ?
#
loop_
_entity_poly.entity_id
_entity_poly.type
_entity_poly.pdbx_seq_one_letter_code
_entity_poly.pdbx_strand_id
1 'polypeptide(L)'
;MRSLETVSVVEALMDDLERRVLNGELAAGEHLRETELAEEYGVGRHTLRAAFDGLVARCLLQKERNRGVFVRVLTRDDLTEIYQLRIALEVEAFRTVAMRREVPPDAAKAVALLLTLDSRSPQRDFVEADLAFHSAIVDAAGNWRLSRAHQSLQAEIRLLLAQLVNHYASVRELAKEHRDLLAAIDGGDPAVAEAAIRDHLDRATEWLAEHAVTRIRPAAGPDGP
;
A
#
# COMPACT_ATOMS: atom_id res chain seq x y z
N MET A 1 11.75 36.33 -0.88
CA MET A 1 10.98 35.15 -1.32
C MET A 1 11.95 34.00 -1.50
N ARG A 2 11.94 33.00 -0.60
CA ARG A 2 12.67 31.74 -0.80
C ARG A 2 11.67 30.73 -1.35
N SER A 3 11.67 30.52 -2.66
CA SER A 3 11.00 29.38 -3.27
C SER A 3 11.95 28.18 -3.14
N LEU A 4 11.57 27.21 -2.31
CA LEU A 4 12.27 25.92 -2.14
C LEU A 4 11.35 24.79 -2.62
N GLU A 5 10.71 24.96 -3.76
CA GLU A 5 10.05 23.87 -4.48
C GLU A 5 11.00 23.34 -5.56
N THR A 6 12.10 22.76 -5.11
CA THR A 6 12.89 21.89 -5.97
C THR A 6 12.72 20.51 -5.39
N VAL A 7 11.95 19.65 -6.06
CA VAL A 7 11.96 18.20 -5.77
C VAL A 7 13.43 17.76 -5.80
N SER A 8 13.90 17.18 -4.72
CA SER A 8 15.29 16.75 -4.67
C SER A 8 15.50 15.66 -5.71
N VAL A 9 16.67 15.60 -6.35
CA VAL A 9 17.01 14.53 -7.31
C VAL A 9 16.80 13.16 -6.66
N VAL A 10 17.04 13.03 -5.37
CA VAL A 10 16.82 11.80 -4.61
C VAL A 10 15.33 11.44 -4.56
N GLU A 11 14.45 12.42 -4.29
CA GLU A 11 13.00 12.18 -4.27
C GLU A 11 12.47 11.79 -5.66
N ALA A 12 12.89 12.50 -6.71
CA ALA A 12 12.52 12.13 -8.08
C ALA A 12 12.97 10.72 -8.47
N LEU A 13 14.17 10.32 -8.03
CA LEU A 13 14.66 8.95 -8.22
C LEU A 13 13.85 7.93 -7.42
N MET A 14 13.50 8.24 -6.18
CA MET A 14 12.66 7.37 -5.36
C MET A 14 11.30 7.17 -6.02
N ASP A 15 10.67 8.22 -6.48
CA ASP A 15 9.33 8.16 -7.10
C ASP A 15 9.36 7.34 -8.40
N ASP A 16 10.40 7.53 -9.24
CA ASP A 16 10.52 6.75 -10.48
C ASP A 16 10.83 5.27 -10.23
N LEU A 17 11.75 4.98 -9.32
CA LEU A 17 12.08 3.60 -8.93
C LEU A 17 10.89 2.90 -8.26
N GLU A 18 10.17 3.58 -7.36
CA GLU A 18 8.94 3.07 -6.76
C GLU A 18 7.91 2.72 -7.85
N ARG A 19 7.66 3.62 -8.79
CA ARG A 19 6.77 3.37 -9.94
C ARG A 19 7.21 2.14 -10.75
N ARG A 20 8.50 1.99 -11.04
CA ARG A 20 9.05 0.85 -11.79
C ARG A 20 8.89 -0.47 -11.05
N VAL A 21 9.09 -0.46 -9.72
CA VAL A 21 8.85 -1.63 -8.86
C VAL A 21 7.37 -2.01 -8.86
N LEU A 22 6.49 -1.03 -8.66
CA LEU A 22 5.05 -1.28 -8.60
C LEU A 22 4.43 -1.70 -9.94
N ASN A 23 5.01 -1.25 -11.05
CA ASN A 23 4.59 -1.67 -12.40
C ASN A 23 5.23 -3.01 -12.84
N GLY A 24 6.13 -3.58 -12.02
CA GLY A 24 6.85 -4.82 -12.36
C GLY A 24 7.94 -4.65 -13.41
N GLU A 25 8.32 -3.42 -13.76
CA GLU A 25 9.46 -3.12 -14.63
C GLU A 25 10.78 -3.54 -13.95
N LEU A 26 10.83 -3.43 -12.62
CA LEU A 26 11.84 -4.03 -11.75
C LEU A 26 11.17 -5.19 -11.03
N ALA A 27 11.58 -6.40 -11.36
CA ALA A 27 10.89 -7.61 -10.91
C ALA A 27 11.12 -7.91 -9.42
N ALA A 28 10.16 -8.54 -8.75
CA ALA A 28 10.33 -9.01 -7.37
C ALA A 28 11.56 -9.92 -7.25
N GLY A 29 12.44 -9.62 -6.30
CA GLY A 29 13.72 -10.31 -6.10
C GLY A 29 14.83 -9.89 -7.06
N GLU A 30 14.61 -8.94 -7.94
CA GLU A 30 15.62 -8.44 -8.86
C GLU A 30 16.75 -7.71 -8.12
N HIS A 31 17.98 -8.03 -8.49
CA HIS A 31 19.17 -7.35 -7.99
C HIS A 31 19.38 -6.01 -8.71
N LEU A 32 19.29 -4.91 -7.99
CA LEU A 32 19.46 -3.57 -8.52
C LEU A 32 20.94 -3.20 -8.56
N ARG A 33 21.51 -3.13 -9.76
CA ARG A 33 22.93 -2.84 -9.98
C ARG A 33 23.18 -1.34 -9.92
N GLU A 34 23.80 -0.87 -8.82
CA GLU A 34 24.06 0.55 -8.59
C GLU A 34 24.76 1.25 -9.76
N THR A 35 25.74 0.57 -10.40
CA THR A 35 26.51 1.16 -11.50
C THR A 35 25.63 1.40 -12.72
N GLU A 36 24.86 0.38 -13.13
CA GLU A 36 24.00 0.42 -14.30
C GLU A 36 22.89 1.48 -14.13
N LEU A 37 22.22 1.49 -12.98
CA LEU A 37 21.17 2.45 -12.69
C LEU A 37 21.70 3.90 -12.53
N ALA A 38 22.87 4.08 -11.93
CA ALA A 38 23.50 5.41 -11.84
C ALA A 38 23.84 5.98 -13.24
N GLU A 39 24.31 5.13 -14.16
CA GLU A 39 24.54 5.49 -15.56
C GLU A 39 23.24 5.77 -16.30
N GLU A 40 22.22 4.92 -16.15
CA GLU A 40 20.88 5.08 -16.75
C GLU A 40 20.25 6.43 -16.38
N TYR A 41 20.29 6.80 -15.09
CA TYR A 41 19.73 8.05 -14.60
C TYR A 41 20.66 9.28 -14.72
N GLY A 42 21.92 9.08 -15.11
CA GLY A 42 22.90 10.17 -15.21
C GLY A 42 23.22 10.81 -13.84
N VAL A 43 23.21 10.03 -12.76
CA VAL A 43 23.44 10.53 -11.39
C VAL A 43 24.66 9.88 -10.75
N GLY A 44 25.18 10.52 -9.69
CA GLY A 44 26.24 9.94 -8.88
C GLY A 44 25.75 8.73 -8.06
N ARG A 45 26.62 7.73 -7.86
CA ARG A 45 26.29 6.56 -7.01
C ARG A 45 25.82 6.92 -5.61
N HIS A 46 26.34 8.01 -5.04
CA HIS A 46 25.91 8.48 -3.72
C HIS A 46 24.44 8.91 -3.73
N THR A 47 23.98 9.61 -4.77
CA THR A 47 22.61 10.04 -4.94
C THR A 47 21.68 8.83 -5.11
N LEU A 48 22.08 7.84 -5.93
CA LEU A 48 21.33 6.61 -6.12
C LEU A 48 21.22 5.79 -4.81
N ARG A 49 22.31 5.69 -4.04
CA ARG A 49 22.27 5.02 -2.73
C ARG A 49 21.34 5.69 -1.75
N ALA A 50 21.30 7.02 -1.73
CA ALA A 50 20.34 7.75 -0.90
C ALA A 50 18.88 7.44 -1.29
N ALA A 51 18.58 7.33 -2.59
CA ALA A 51 17.28 6.88 -3.06
C ALA A 51 16.98 5.43 -2.65
N PHE A 52 17.93 4.51 -2.79
CA PHE A 52 17.79 3.13 -2.33
C PHE A 52 17.54 3.06 -0.82
N ASP A 53 18.25 3.84 -0.01
CA ASP A 53 18.05 3.89 1.44
C ASP A 53 16.63 4.36 1.78
N GLY A 54 16.12 5.36 1.06
CA GLY A 54 14.74 5.81 1.19
C GLY A 54 13.71 4.72 0.83
N LEU A 55 13.94 3.96 -0.24
CA LEU A 55 13.06 2.87 -0.65
C LEU A 55 13.16 1.63 0.26
N VAL A 56 14.34 1.37 0.84
CA VAL A 56 14.51 0.36 1.90
C VAL A 56 13.72 0.76 3.14
N ALA A 57 13.75 2.03 3.54
CA ALA A 57 12.94 2.54 4.65
C ALA A 57 11.42 2.48 4.40
N ARG A 58 10.99 2.50 3.12
CA ARG A 58 9.61 2.27 2.69
C ARG A 58 9.29 0.78 2.48
N CYS A 59 10.20 -0.13 2.80
CA CYS A 59 10.05 -1.58 2.62
C CYS A 59 9.77 -2.03 1.17
N LEU A 60 10.13 -1.24 0.16
CA LEU A 60 10.05 -1.61 -1.26
C LEU A 60 11.29 -2.34 -1.75
N LEU A 61 12.43 -2.02 -1.17
CA LEU A 61 13.71 -2.66 -1.43
C LEU A 61 14.23 -3.33 -0.16
N GLN A 62 15.13 -4.28 -0.33
CA GLN A 62 15.87 -4.91 0.76
C GLN A 62 17.38 -4.89 0.50
N LYS A 63 18.18 -4.64 1.54
CA LYS A 63 19.63 -4.79 1.48
C LYS A 63 20.04 -6.16 1.98
N GLU A 64 20.80 -6.87 1.17
CA GLU A 64 21.44 -8.11 1.58
C GLU A 64 22.93 -7.88 1.81
N ARG A 65 23.42 -8.33 2.97
CA ARG A 65 24.84 -8.14 3.34
C ARG A 65 25.76 -8.75 2.28
N ASN A 66 26.67 -7.95 1.76
CA ASN A 66 27.66 -8.32 0.73
C ASN A 66 27.05 -8.75 -0.63
N ARG A 67 25.75 -8.59 -0.84
CA ARG A 67 25.06 -8.98 -2.08
C ARG A 67 24.40 -7.81 -2.80
N GLY A 68 24.19 -6.69 -2.12
CA GLY A 68 23.63 -5.48 -2.72
C GLY A 68 22.18 -5.21 -2.33
N VAL A 69 21.46 -4.54 -3.22
CA VAL A 69 20.07 -4.10 -3.03
C VAL A 69 19.16 -4.88 -4.00
N PHE A 70 18.04 -5.33 -3.51
CA PHE A 70 17.06 -6.13 -4.25
C PHE A 70 15.68 -5.55 -4.11
N VAL A 71 14.83 -5.75 -5.12
CA VAL A 71 13.38 -5.54 -4.97
C VAL A 71 12.84 -6.54 -3.96
N ARG A 72 12.09 -6.06 -2.97
CA ARG A 72 11.57 -6.92 -1.91
C ARG A 72 10.56 -7.92 -2.47
N VAL A 73 10.67 -9.16 -2.03
CA VAL A 73 9.68 -10.21 -2.26
C VAL A 73 8.89 -10.38 -0.98
N LEU A 74 7.59 -10.13 -1.04
CA LEU A 74 6.72 -10.28 0.12
C LEU A 74 6.37 -11.75 0.36
N THR A 75 6.25 -12.12 1.63
CA THR A 75 5.91 -13.47 2.10
C THR A 75 4.45 -13.53 2.61
N ARG A 76 3.95 -14.73 2.92
CA ARG A 76 2.66 -14.88 3.62
C ARG A 76 2.66 -14.21 4.99
N ASP A 77 3.79 -14.28 5.68
CA ASP A 77 3.92 -13.66 6.99
C ASP A 77 3.84 -12.14 6.86
N ASP A 78 4.50 -11.55 5.85
CA ASP A 78 4.38 -10.12 5.53
C ASP A 78 2.90 -9.73 5.27
N LEU A 79 2.15 -10.51 4.47
CA LEU A 79 0.73 -10.28 4.25
C LEU A 79 -0.04 -10.23 5.58
N THR A 80 0.15 -11.25 6.40
CA THR A 80 -0.54 -11.37 7.69
C THR A 80 -0.21 -10.20 8.61
N GLU A 81 1.08 -9.86 8.75
CA GLU A 81 1.55 -8.78 9.63
C GLU A 81 1.07 -7.40 9.16
N ILE A 82 1.13 -7.12 7.85
CA ILE A 82 0.63 -5.87 7.26
C ILE A 82 -0.87 -5.71 7.56
N TYR A 83 -1.68 -6.74 7.31
CA TYR A 83 -3.12 -6.65 7.52
C TYR A 83 -3.51 -6.62 9.00
N GLN A 84 -2.80 -7.31 9.88
CA GLN A 84 -3.00 -7.17 11.33
C GLN A 84 -2.78 -5.73 11.80
N LEU A 85 -1.74 -5.07 11.30
CA LEU A 85 -1.49 -3.67 11.63
C LEU A 85 -2.53 -2.74 10.99
N ARG A 86 -2.97 -2.98 9.74
CA ARG A 86 -4.08 -2.27 9.12
C ARG A 86 -5.33 -2.34 9.99
N ILE A 87 -5.73 -3.56 10.40
CA ILE A 87 -6.91 -3.77 11.25
C ILE A 87 -6.78 -2.96 12.54
N ALA A 88 -5.64 -3.01 13.23
CA ALA A 88 -5.43 -2.27 14.47
C ALA A 88 -5.58 -0.75 14.31
N LEU A 89 -5.12 -0.19 13.19
CA LEU A 89 -5.19 1.25 12.92
C LEU A 89 -6.56 1.68 12.38
N GLU A 90 -7.09 0.94 11.42
CA GLU A 90 -8.30 1.32 10.71
C GLU A 90 -9.57 1.10 11.54
N VAL A 91 -9.63 0.06 12.36
CA VAL A 91 -10.73 -0.16 13.31
C VAL A 91 -10.90 1.05 14.25
N GLU A 92 -9.82 1.56 14.82
CA GLU A 92 -9.88 2.75 15.67
C GLU A 92 -10.31 4.00 14.89
N ALA A 93 -9.86 4.13 13.63
CA ALA A 93 -10.27 5.24 12.77
C ALA A 93 -11.75 5.18 12.46
N PHE A 94 -12.26 4.04 11.99
CA PHE A 94 -13.67 3.83 11.65
C PHE A 94 -14.58 4.07 12.86
N ARG A 95 -14.22 3.52 14.01
CA ARG A 95 -14.92 3.75 15.28
C ARG A 95 -15.02 5.24 15.62
N THR A 96 -13.89 5.95 15.49
CA THR A 96 -13.83 7.39 15.82
C THR A 96 -14.64 8.24 14.85
N VAL A 97 -14.59 7.96 13.56
CA VAL A 97 -15.32 8.72 12.53
C VAL A 97 -16.81 8.44 12.61
N ALA A 98 -17.23 7.19 12.84
CA ALA A 98 -18.63 6.83 13.01
C ALA A 98 -19.29 7.55 14.19
N MET A 99 -18.60 7.75 15.32
CA MET A 99 -19.10 8.53 16.44
C MET A 99 -19.51 9.97 16.08
N ARG A 100 -18.88 10.54 15.05
CA ARG A 100 -19.17 11.91 14.57
C ARG A 100 -20.30 11.94 13.53
N ARG A 101 -20.66 10.81 12.96
CA ARG A 101 -21.61 10.67 11.83
C ARG A 101 -21.26 11.54 10.63
N GLU A 102 -19.97 11.72 10.38
CA GLU A 102 -19.48 12.54 9.28
C GLU A 102 -18.74 11.66 8.29
N VAL A 103 -19.37 11.39 7.14
CA VAL A 103 -18.72 10.69 6.04
C VAL A 103 -17.63 11.61 5.44
N PRO A 104 -16.36 11.21 5.49
CA PRO A 104 -15.28 12.04 4.94
C PRO A 104 -15.47 12.25 3.44
N PRO A 105 -15.45 13.51 2.95
CA PRO A 105 -15.65 13.80 1.53
C PRO A 105 -14.67 13.10 0.59
N ASP A 106 -13.41 12.93 1.01
CA ASP A 106 -12.41 12.28 0.18
C ASP A 106 -12.60 10.75 0.14
N ALA A 107 -13.13 10.13 1.19
CA ALA A 107 -13.55 8.73 1.15
C ALA A 107 -14.75 8.54 0.20
N ALA A 108 -15.71 9.46 0.22
CA ALA A 108 -16.85 9.42 -0.70
C ALA A 108 -16.40 9.58 -2.17
N LYS A 109 -15.41 10.46 -2.45
CA LYS A 109 -14.80 10.60 -3.78
C LYS A 109 -14.09 9.31 -4.22
N ALA A 110 -13.36 8.66 -3.33
CA ALA A 110 -12.68 7.40 -3.62
C ALA A 110 -13.68 6.29 -4.00
N VAL A 111 -14.79 6.16 -3.26
CA VAL A 111 -15.87 5.24 -3.62
C VAL A 111 -16.52 5.61 -4.96
N ALA A 112 -16.77 6.90 -5.20
CA ALA A 112 -17.30 7.34 -6.47
C ALA A 112 -16.37 6.97 -7.65
N LEU A 113 -15.05 7.10 -7.47
CA LEU A 113 -14.06 6.64 -8.44
C LEU A 113 -14.14 5.13 -8.65
N LEU A 114 -14.13 4.31 -7.57
CA LEU A 114 -14.26 2.85 -7.65
C LEU A 114 -15.48 2.42 -8.47
N LEU A 115 -16.60 3.12 -8.32
CA LEU A 115 -17.83 2.85 -9.07
C LEU A 115 -17.73 3.16 -10.58
N THR A 116 -16.75 3.95 -11.03
CA THR A 116 -16.51 4.24 -12.45
C THR A 116 -15.55 3.23 -13.10
N LEU A 117 -14.78 2.48 -12.30
CA LEU A 117 -13.82 1.52 -12.81
C LEU A 117 -14.50 0.22 -13.28
N ASP A 118 -13.94 -0.38 -14.31
CA ASP A 118 -14.41 -1.66 -14.88
C ASP A 118 -13.24 -2.61 -15.16
N SER A 119 -13.53 -3.80 -15.67
CA SER A 119 -12.53 -4.83 -15.97
C SER A 119 -11.46 -4.43 -17.01
N ARG A 120 -11.61 -3.27 -17.67
CA ARG A 120 -10.64 -2.72 -18.63
C ARG A 120 -9.78 -1.65 -18.00
N SER A 121 -10.15 -1.18 -16.82
CA SER A 121 -9.37 -0.17 -16.09
C SER A 121 -8.06 -0.76 -15.59
N PRO A 122 -6.95 0.01 -15.59
CA PRO A 122 -5.68 -0.45 -15.05
C PRO A 122 -5.80 -0.87 -13.59
N GLN A 123 -5.15 -1.97 -13.23
CA GLN A 123 -5.18 -2.47 -11.84
C GLN A 123 -4.74 -1.41 -10.82
N ARG A 124 -3.72 -0.62 -11.15
CA ARG A 124 -3.24 0.45 -10.29
C ARG A 124 -4.35 1.45 -9.90
N ASP A 125 -5.31 1.70 -10.78
CA ASP A 125 -6.37 2.67 -10.51
C ASP A 125 -7.30 2.17 -9.40
N PHE A 126 -7.52 0.84 -9.33
CA PHE A 126 -8.23 0.19 -8.22
C PHE A 126 -7.44 0.29 -6.92
N VAL A 127 -6.15 -0.05 -6.97
CA VAL A 127 -5.26 0.01 -5.81
C VAL A 127 -5.21 1.42 -5.24
N GLU A 128 -5.04 2.43 -6.08
CA GLU A 128 -4.97 3.82 -5.62
C GLU A 128 -6.32 4.32 -5.06
N ALA A 129 -7.44 3.94 -5.66
CA ALA A 129 -8.76 4.31 -5.16
C ALA A 129 -9.08 3.62 -3.82
N ASP A 130 -8.72 2.34 -3.67
CA ASP A 130 -8.83 1.58 -2.42
C ASP A 130 -8.00 2.24 -1.30
N LEU A 131 -6.73 2.48 -1.56
CA LEU A 131 -5.83 3.12 -0.60
C LEU A 131 -6.27 4.55 -0.23
N ALA A 132 -6.76 5.31 -1.20
CA ALA A 132 -7.28 6.66 -0.98
C ALA A 132 -8.50 6.64 -0.04
N PHE A 133 -9.40 5.65 -0.21
CA PHE A 133 -10.55 5.46 0.67
C PHE A 133 -10.12 5.23 2.12
N HIS A 134 -9.28 4.23 2.36
CA HIS A 134 -8.82 3.86 3.70
C HIS A 134 -8.05 5.01 4.37
N SER A 135 -7.16 5.67 3.62
CA SER A 135 -6.41 6.83 4.12
C SER A 135 -7.31 7.99 4.52
N ALA A 136 -8.34 8.29 3.71
CA ALA A 136 -9.27 9.37 4.00
C ALA A 136 -10.04 9.16 5.31
N ILE A 137 -10.42 7.92 5.64
CA ILE A 137 -11.07 7.58 6.91
C ILE A 137 -10.08 7.73 8.07
N VAL A 138 -8.86 7.21 7.90
CA VAL A 138 -7.81 7.31 8.93
C VAL A 138 -7.44 8.76 9.23
N ASP A 139 -7.31 9.60 8.21
CA ASP A 139 -7.01 11.03 8.36
C ASP A 139 -8.17 11.78 9.03
N ALA A 140 -9.41 11.45 8.67
CA ALA A 140 -10.61 12.03 9.28
C ALA A 140 -10.77 11.69 10.78
N ALA A 141 -10.14 10.62 11.27
CA ALA A 141 -10.10 10.33 12.71
C ALA A 141 -9.39 11.43 13.52
N GLY A 142 -8.57 12.28 12.87
CA GLY A 142 -7.94 13.44 13.49
C GLY A 142 -6.77 13.10 14.44
N ASN A 143 -6.26 11.89 14.38
CA ASN A 143 -5.08 11.45 15.12
C ASN A 143 -3.88 11.36 14.18
N TRP A 144 -3.02 12.39 14.18
CA TRP A 144 -1.89 12.48 13.26
C TRP A 144 -0.88 11.30 13.40
N ARG A 145 -0.78 10.69 14.60
CA ARG A 145 0.10 9.54 14.82
C ARG A 145 -0.45 8.28 14.17
N LEU A 146 -1.77 8.14 14.22
CA LEU A 146 -2.48 7.06 13.55
C LEU A 146 -2.35 7.20 12.02
N SER A 147 -2.58 8.41 11.48
CA SER A 147 -2.37 8.72 10.07
C SER A 147 -0.94 8.41 9.63
N ARG A 148 0.06 8.84 10.40
CA ARG A 148 1.47 8.60 10.08
C ARG A 148 1.83 7.10 10.10
N ALA A 149 1.31 6.35 11.08
CA ALA A 149 1.52 4.91 11.13
C ALA A 149 0.88 4.21 9.93
N HIS A 150 -0.35 4.59 9.57
CA HIS A 150 -1.03 4.06 8.39
C HIS A 150 -0.30 4.43 7.09
N GLN A 151 0.17 5.68 6.95
CA GLN A 151 0.94 6.11 5.79
C GLN A 151 2.22 5.29 5.59
N SER A 152 2.87 4.86 6.68
CA SER A 152 4.07 4.03 6.55
C SER A 152 3.81 2.65 5.93
N LEU A 153 2.59 2.15 5.96
CA LEU A 153 2.19 0.88 5.34
C LEU A 153 1.84 1.01 3.85
N GLN A 154 1.57 2.21 3.37
CA GLN A 154 1.03 2.44 2.01
C GLN A 154 1.90 1.82 0.91
N ALA A 155 3.22 1.98 1.02
CA ALA A 155 4.15 1.43 0.04
C ALA A 155 4.15 -0.11 0.04
N GLU A 156 4.10 -0.71 1.24
CA GLU A 156 4.04 -2.17 1.38
C GLU A 156 2.72 -2.75 0.88
N ILE A 157 1.59 -2.07 1.15
CA ILE A 157 0.28 -2.48 0.64
C ILE A 157 0.25 -2.40 -0.90
N ARG A 158 0.76 -1.30 -1.50
CA ARG A 158 0.89 -1.20 -2.96
C ARG A 158 1.73 -2.34 -3.53
N LEU A 159 2.89 -2.61 -2.93
CA LEU A 159 3.77 -3.67 -3.37
C LEU A 159 3.09 -5.05 -3.26
N LEU A 160 2.40 -5.29 -2.14
CA LEU A 160 1.64 -6.51 -1.90
C LEU A 160 0.58 -6.72 -2.99
N LEU A 161 -0.24 -5.71 -3.24
CA LEU A 161 -1.29 -5.76 -4.24
C LEU A 161 -0.73 -5.87 -5.67
N ALA A 162 0.39 -5.19 -5.97
CA ALA A 162 1.07 -5.30 -7.26
C ALA A 162 1.64 -6.70 -7.51
N GLN A 163 2.18 -7.35 -6.47
CA GLN A 163 2.78 -8.69 -6.61
C GLN A 163 1.74 -9.82 -6.60
N LEU A 164 0.64 -9.67 -5.86
CA LEU A 164 -0.31 -10.75 -5.61
C LEU A 164 -1.53 -10.73 -6.51
N VAL A 165 -1.98 -9.56 -6.93
CA VAL A 165 -3.25 -9.39 -7.63
C VAL A 165 -3.00 -9.19 -9.11
N ASN A 166 -3.33 -10.19 -9.92
CA ASN A 166 -3.38 -9.98 -11.37
C ASN A 166 -4.75 -9.46 -11.84
N HIS A 167 -5.80 -9.70 -11.06
CA HIS A 167 -7.18 -9.25 -11.34
C HIS A 167 -8.00 -9.30 -10.06
N TYR A 168 -8.65 -8.22 -9.68
CA TYR A 168 -9.73 -8.27 -8.71
C TYR A 168 -10.86 -9.13 -9.25
N ALA A 169 -11.31 -10.12 -8.50
CA ALA A 169 -12.32 -11.08 -8.94
C ALA A 169 -13.65 -10.38 -9.33
N SER A 170 -13.97 -9.25 -8.70
CA SER A 170 -15.10 -8.42 -9.06
C SER A 170 -14.91 -6.97 -8.60
N VAL A 171 -14.66 -6.09 -9.56
CA VAL A 171 -14.61 -4.63 -9.37
C VAL A 171 -15.88 -4.10 -8.73
N ARG A 172 -17.04 -4.62 -9.16
CA ARG A 172 -18.34 -4.20 -8.66
C ARG A 172 -18.54 -4.58 -7.19
N GLU A 173 -18.02 -5.71 -6.77
CA GLU A 173 -18.08 -6.15 -5.38
C GLU A 173 -17.20 -5.26 -4.50
N LEU A 174 -15.97 -4.96 -4.92
CA LEU A 174 -15.08 -4.04 -4.21
C LEU A 174 -15.75 -2.67 -3.99
N ALA A 175 -16.28 -2.07 -5.05
CA ALA A 175 -16.95 -0.77 -4.96
C ALA A 175 -18.20 -0.83 -4.05
N LYS A 176 -18.94 -1.96 -4.08
CA LYS A 176 -20.08 -2.17 -3.20
C LYS A 176 -19.65 -2.27 -1.73
N GLU A 177 -18.62 -3.04 -1.43
CA GLU A 177 -18.09 -3.18 -0.07
C GLU A 177 -17.68 -1.82 0.52
N HIS A 178 -16.95 -1.02 -0.25
CA HIS A 178 -16.54 0.32 0.21
C HIS A 178 -17.72 1.27 0.42
N ARG A 179 -18.75 1.17 -0.39
CA ARG A 179 -20.00 1.92 -0.17
C ARG A 179 -20.70 1.46 1.10
N ASP A 180 -20.74 0.15 1.38
CA ASP A 180 -21.36 -0.41 2.57
C ASP A 180 -20.57 0.01 3.83
N LEU A 181 -19.23 0.15 3.75
CA LEU A 181 -18.39 0.72 4.81
C LEU A 181 -18.72 2.19 5.08
N LEU A 182 -18.94 3.01 4.04
CA LEU A 182 -19.42 4.41 4.24
C LEU A 182 -20.79 4.45 4.92
N ALA A 183 -21.70 3.56 4.53
CA ALA A 183 -23.01 3.48 5.15
C ALA A 183 -22.94 3.10 6.64
N ALA A 184 -21.98 2.24 7.02
CA ALA A 184 -21.73 1.91 8.43
C ALA A 184 -21.24 3.13 9.24
N ILE A 185 -20.40 3.98 8.64
CA ILE A 185 -19.97 5.26 9.26
C ILE A 185 -21.15 6.23 9.41
N ASP A 186 -21.95 6.41 8.37
CA ASP A 186 -23.11 7.31 8.35
C ASP A 186 -24.17 6.89 9.36
N GLY A 187 -24.35 5.59 9.58
CA GLY A 187 -25.20 5.03 10.62
C GLY A 187 -24.87 5.50 12.03
N GLY A 188 -23.61 5.85 12.29
CA GLY A 188 -23.15 6.48 13.52
C GLY A 188 -23.05 5.53 14.71
N ASP A 189 -23.10 4.21 14.50
CA ASP A 189 -22.83 3.20 15.52
C ASP A 189 -21.37 2.74 15.42
N PRO A 190 -20.50 3.09 16.40
CA PRO A 190 -19.10 2.73 16.37
C PRO A 190 -18.84 1.23 16.33
N ALA A 191 -19.70 0.42 16.95
CA ALA A 191 -19.54 -1.03 16.98
C ALA A 191 -19.85 -1.66 15.61
N VAL A 192 -20.85 -1.11 14.90
CA VAL A 192 -21.20 -1.54 13.54
C VAL A 192 -20.06 -1.17 12.57
N ALA A 193 -19.52 0.05 12.66
CA ALA A 193 -18.43 0.50 11.82
C ALA A 193 -17.15 -0.31 12.08
N GLU A 194 -16.80 -0.60 13.33
CA GLU A 194 -15.69 -1.47 13.71
C GLU A 194 -15.85 -2.87 13.12
N ALA A 195 -17.01 -3.49 13.29
CA ALA A 195 -17.26 -4.84 12.77
C ALA A 195 -17.18 -4.88 11.24
N ALA A 196 -17.71 -3.86 10.55
CA ALA A 196 -17.69 -3.77 9.10
C ALA A 196 -16.27 -3.68 8.52
N ILE A 197 -15.42 -2.80 9.06
CA ILE A 197 -14.05 -2.68 8.56
C ILE A 197 -13.21 -3.91 8.89
N ARG A 198 -13.38 -4.49 10.07
CA ARG A 198 -12.68 -5.71 10.45
C ARG A 198 -13.02 -6.85 9.50
N ASP A 199 -14.30 -7.12 9.27
CA ASP A 199 -14.76 -8.16 8.34
C ASP A 199 -14.26 -7.94 6.91
N HIS A 200 -14.24 -6.69 6.43
CA HIS A 200 -13.70 -6.32 5.13
C HIS A 200 -12.20 -6.67 5.01
N LEU A 201 -11.39 -6.29 6.00
CA LEU A 201 -9.94 -6.54 5.99
C LEU A 201 -9.61 -8.02 6.22
N ASP A 202 -10.36 -8.73 7.06
CA ASP A 202 -10.20 -10.16 7.27
C ASP A 202 -10.48 -10.94 5.97
N ARG A 203 -11.58 -10.64 5.27
CA ARG A 203 -11.88 -11.23 3.95
C ARG A 203 -10.84 -10.91 2.90
N ALA A 204 -10.34 -9.66 2.87
CA ALA A 204 -9.26 -9.30 1.96
C ALA A 204 -7.98 -10.10 2.24
N THR A 205 -7.64 -10.31 3.52
CA THR A 205 -6.49 -11.12 3.94
C THR A 205 -6.64 -12.57 3.50
N GLU A 206 -7.80 -13.19 3.72
CA GLU A 206 -8.10 -14.56 3.32
C GLU A 206 -8.01 -14.72 1.81
N TRP A 207 -8.67 -13.83 1.07
CA TRP A 207 -8.64 -13.86 -0.40
C TRP A 207 -7.22 -13.71 -0.96
N LEU A 208 -6.43 -12.76 -0.44
CA LEU A 208 -5.04 -12.56 -0.85
C LEU A 208 -4.20 -13.79 -0.51
N ALA A 209 -4.38 -14.39 0.67
CA ALA A 209 -3.64 -15.58 1.08
C ALA A 209 -3.92 -16.78 0.17
N GLU A 210 -5.15 -16.94 -0.31
CA GLU A 210 -5.55 -18.02 -1.24
C GLU A 210 -4.97 -17.80 -2.64
N HIS A 211 -4.99 -16.56 -3.15
CA HIS A 211 -4.58 -16.24 -4.52
C HIS A 211 -3.08 -15.95 -4.67
N ALA A 212 -2.39 -15.71 -3.56
CA ALA A 212 -0.94 -15.49 -3.48
C ALA A 212 -0.11 -16.77 -3.66
N VAL A 213 -0.72 -17.93 -3.67
CA VAL A 213 -0.06 -19.25 -3.58
C VAL A 213 1.02 -19.51 -4.63
N THR A 214 1.03 -18.81 -5.75
CA THR A 214 1.95 -19.03 -6.86
C THR A 214 3.17 -18.10 -6.90
N ARG A 215 3.23 -17.04 -6.09
CA ARG A 215 4.26 -15.99 -6.20
C ARG A 215 4.94 -15.61 -4.88
N ILE A 216 4.43 -16.04 -3.74
CA ILE A 216 5.05 -15.78 -2.45
C ILE A 216 6.02 -16.90 -2.12
N ARG A 217 7.27 -16.54 -1.87
CA ARG A 217 8.27 -17.49 -1.38
C ARG A 217 7.81 -18.04 -0.02
N PRO A 218 7.85 -19.37 0.22
CA PRO A 218 7.65 -19.86 1.57
C PRO A 218 8.70 -19.20 2.50
N ALA A 219 8.29 -18.84 3.70
CA ALA A 219 9.20 -18.30 4.71
C ALA A 219 10.45 -19.20 4.76
N ALA A 220 11.64 -18.60 4.71
CA ALA A 220 12.87 -19.36 4.93
C ALA A 220 12.76 -19.91 6.36
N GLY A 221 12.77 -21.24 6.50
CA GLY A 221 12.82 -21.88 7.80
C GLY A 221 14.02 -21.35 8.62
N PRO A 222 14.01 -21.49 9.94
CA PRO A 222 15.06 -20.97 10.84
C PRO A 222 16.47 -21.51 10.57
N ASP A 223 16.61 -22.44 9.61
CA ASP A 223 17.87 -23.08 9.23
C ASP A 223 18.21 -22.74 7.75
N GLY A 224 18.50 -21.48 7.47
CA GLY A 224 19.20 -21.09 6.25
C GLY A 224 20.70 -21.03 6.50
N PRO A 225 21.57 -21.46 5.54
CA PRO A 225 22.99 -21.64 5.72
C PRO A 225 23.76 -20.36 6.03
#